data_82bb1b081eed052b01ed1503bf0463b5
#
_entry.id   82bb1b081eed052b01ed1503bf0463b5
#
_cell.length_a   1.000
_cell.length_b   1.000
_cell.length_c   1.000
_cell.angle_alpha   90.00
_cell.angle_beta   90.00
_cell.angle_gamma   90.00
#
_symmetry.space_group_name_H-M   'P 1'
#
loop_
_entity.id
_entity.type
_entity.pdbx_description
1 polymer ?
#
loop_
_entity_poly.entity_id
_entity_poly.type
_entity_poly.pdbx_seq_one_letter_code
_entity_poly.pdbx_strand_id
1 'polypeptide(L)'
;MSDTLGYNKNLFVLPFDHRSSFAKLFGFVNQDLSSKEKEIITQAKELIYLAFKKAVERKISKEQAAILIDEEYGDKIICDAISQNYNVILATEKSGQKEFSFEYEDGFKQHIEKYKPTFVKALVRYKSDSDCSKLKTLSEYCHESGYKFILEVLTENKTGNEAIAAIKEFQNAGIEPDIWKLEGMQKEKEYQDIVLQAQNGSRQNVKVVILGRGEEQKTVENWIRVGAKVKGVIGFAVGRTVFWEPLIEYKNGKIEKEKAIEIICNNFLHFYHIFTAKN
;
A
#
# COMPACT_ATOMS: atom_id res chain seq x y z
N MET A 1 -11.79 -6.69 -23.71
CA MET A 1 -10.34 -6.95 -23.85
C MET A 1 -9.89 -7.61 -22.57
N SER A 2 -9.32 -8.81 -22.61
CA SER A 2 -8.78 -9.42 -21.39
C SER A 2 -7.63 -8.52 -20.92
N ASP A 3 -7.84 -7.84 -19.80
CA ASP A 3 -6.79 -7.04 -19.19
C ASP A 3 -5.66 -8.00 -18.82
N THR A 4 -4.50 -7.85 -19.41
CA THR A 4 -3.37 -8.76 -19.19
C THR A 4 -2.91 -8.62 -17.76
N LEU A 5 -2.66 -9.76 -17.08
CA LEU A 5 -2.10 -9.82 -15.74
C LEU A 5 -0.84 -8.95 -15.63
N GLY A 6 -0.76 -8.13 -14.61
CA GLY A 6 0.36 -7.26 -14.29
C GLY A 6 0.10 -5.77 -14.52
N TYR A 7 1.15 -4.97 -14.39
CA TYR A 7 1.10 -3.50 -14.46
C TYR A 7 2.35 -2.95 -15.15
N ASN A 8 2.23 -1.86 -15.91
CA ASN A 8 3.32 -1.40 -16.78
C ASN A 8 3.81 0.04 -16.51
N LYS A 9 3.25 0.71 -15.50
CA LYS A 9 3.67 2.07 -15.10
C LYS A 9 4.41 2.02 -13.77
N ASN A 10 5.18 3.06 -13.44
CA ASN A 10 5.66 3.25 -12.07
C ASN A 10 4.49 3.54 -11.14
N LEU A 11 4.63 3.20 -9.85
CA LEU A 11 3.58 3.40 -8.86
C LEU A 11 4.17 3.90 -7.53
N PHE A 12 3.88 5.15 -7.20
CA PHE A 12 4.33 5.82 -5.98
C PHE A 12 3.15 5.97 -5.04
N VAL A 13 3.11 5.14 -4.01
CA VAL A 13 1.95 5.03 -3.13
C VAL A 13 2.21 5.73 -1.81
N LEU A 14 1.31 6.59 -1.39
CA LEU A 14 1.21 7.06 -0.01
C LEU A 14 0.12 6.25 0.71
N PRO A 15 0.50 5.22 1.51
CA PRO A 15 -0.46 4.37 2.20
C PRO A 15 -0.83 4.96 3.57
N PHE A 16 -2.12 5.14 3.82
CA PHE A 16 -2.70 5.53 5.11
C PHE A 16 -3.99 4.76 5.43
N ASP A 17 -4.04 3.51 4.97
CA ASP A 17 -5.07 2.50 5.25
C ASP A 17 -5.04 1.94 6.67
N HIS A 18 -4.10 2.37 7.49
CA HIS A 18 -3.98 1.98 8.88
C HIS A 18 -5.20 2.41 9.67
N ARG A 19 -5.77 1.51 10.49
CA ARG A 19 -6.92 1.77 11.36
C ARG A 19 -6.52 1.68 12.82
N SER A 20 -6.26 0.49 13.33
CA SER A 20 -5.89 0.28 14.74
C SER A 20 -4.60 0.98 15.15
N SER A 21 -3.59 1.08 14.28
CA SER A 21 -2.37 1.84 14.59
C SER A 21 -2.58 3.36 14.61
N PHE A 22 -3.50 3.88 13.77
CA PHE A 22 -3.93 5.29 13.86
C PHE A 22 -4.64 5.59 15.17
N ALA A 23 -5.60 4.73 15.60
CA ALA A 23 -6.24 4.86 16.89
C ALA A 23 -5.21 4.94 18.03
N LYS A 24 -4.22 4.05 18.03
CA LYS A 24 -3.12 4.05 19.00
C LYS A 24 -2.26 5.32 18.94
N LEU A 25 -1.99 5.87 17.76
CA LEU A 25 -1.27 7.14 17.61
C LEU A 25 -1.95 8.28 18.37
N PHE A 26 -3.29 8.30 18.35
CA PHE A 26 -4.09 9.31 19.06
C PHE A 26 -4.36 8.95 20.54
N GLY A 27 -3.86 7.79 21.02
CA GLY A 27 -4.05 7.31 22.38
C GLY A 27 -5.40 6.60 22.58
N PHE A 28 -6.11 6.27 21.52
CA PHE A 28 -7.36 5.53 21.59
C PHE A 28 -7.07 4.03 21.69
N VAL A 29 -7.48 3.43 22.81
CA VAL A 29 -7.18 2.01 23.13
C VAL A 29 -8.41 1.11 23.03
N ASN A 30 -9.60 1.69 22.96
CA ASN A 30 -10.86 0.94 22.86
C ASN A 30 -11.05 0.36 21.45
N GLN A 31 -11.69 -0.80 21.37
CA GLN A 31 -12.06 -1.39 20.08
C GLN A 31 -13.18 -0.60 19.38
N ASP A 32 -14.13 -0.09 20.17
CA ASP A 32 -15.22 0.74 19.68
C ASP A 32 -14.91 2.22 19.96
N LEU A 33 -14.52 2.93 18.91
CA LEU A 33 -14.24 4.35 18.97
C LEU A 33 -15.55 5.17 18.95
N SER A 34 -15.59 6.21 19.77
CA SER A 34 -16.66 7.22 19.71
C SER A 34 -16.65 7.98 18.38
N SER A 35 -17.77 8.58 18.00
CA SER A 35 -17.88 9.42 16.79
C SER A 35 -16.82 10.52 16.75
N LYS A 36 -16.49 11.13 17.90
CA LYS A 36 -15.47 12.17 18.01
C LYS A 36 -14.06 11.62 17.75
N GLU A 37 -13.74 10.42 18.25
CA GLU A 37 -12.45 9.77 18.02
C GLU A 37 -12.29 9.37 16.55
N LYS A 38 -13.36 8.83 15.94
CA LYS A 38 -13.39 8.53 14.50
C LYS A 38 -13.17 9.77 13.65
N GLU A 39 -13.77 10.89 14.02
CA GLU A 39 -13.58 12.16 13.32
C GLU A 39 -12.13 12.66 13.40
N ILE A 40 -11.47 12.55 14.55
CA ILE A 40 -10.05 12.90 14.70
C ILE A 40 -9.18 12.09 13.75
N ILE A 41 -9.43 10.76 13.62
CA ILE A 41 -8.70 9.90 12.69
C ILE A 41 -8.96 10.34 11.24
N THR A 42 -10.21 10.62 10.90
CA THR A 42 -10.60 11.09 9.55
C THR A 42 -9.88 12.39 9.20
N GLN A 43 -9.88 13.38 10.10
CA GLN A 43 -9.19 14.65 9.91
C GLN A 43 -7.67 14.49 9.72
N ALA A 44 -7.05 13.57 10.47
CA ALA A 44 -5.64 13.26 10.28
C ALA A 44 -5.34 12.63 8.91
N LYS A 45 -6.24 11.76 8.42
CA LYS A 45 -6.13 11.20 7.07
C LYS A 45 -6.36 12.25 5.99
N GLU A 46 -7.28 13.18 6.19
CA GLU A 46 -7.47 14.32 5.28
C GLU A 46 -6.20 15.18 5.17
N LEU A 47 -5.47 15.38 6.27
CA LEU A 47 -4.21 16.11 6.27
C LEU A 47 -3.14 15.39 5.42
N ILE A 48 -3.04 14.06 5.53
CA ILE A 48 -2.14 13.26 4.69
C ILE A 48 -2.55 13.34 3.21
N TYR A 49 -3.83 13.29 2.94
CA TYR A 49 -4.35 13.40 1.58
C TYR A 49 -4.08 14.77 0.95
N LEU A 50 -4.20 15.86 1.72
CA LEU A 50 -3.80 17.20 1.26
C LEU A 50 -2.30 17.26 0.92
N ALA A 51 -1.45 16.62 1.71
CA ALA A 51 -0.04 16.52 1.43
C ALA A 51 0.26 15.70 0.15
N PHE A 52 -0.48 14.62 -0.07
CA PHE A 52 -0.42 13.83 -1.32
C PHE A 52 -0.78 14.69 -2.53
N LYS A 53 -1.92 15.41 -2.49
CA LYS A 53 -2.33 16.32 -3.59
C LYS A 53 -1.22 17.33 -3.92
N LYS A 54 -0.63 17.93 -2.89
CA LYS A 54 0.47 18.89 -3.04
C LYS A 54 1.72 18.27 -3.68
N ALA A 55 2.05 17.03 -3.37
CA ALA A 55 3.17 16.33 -3.99
C ALA A 55 2.91 16.02 -5.47
N VAL A 56 1.67 15.68 -5.82
CA VAL A 56 1.27 15.49 -7.22
C VAL A 56 1.31 16.82 -7.99
N GLU A 57 0.77 17.87 -7.44
CA GLU A 57 0.86 19.22 -8.06
C GLU A 57 2.29 19.66 -8.32
N ARG A 58 3.22 19.32 -7.44
CA ARG A 58 4.62 19.72 -7.54
C ARG A 58 5.46 18.88 -8.50
N LYS A 59 5.25 17.56 -8.53
CA LYS A 59 6.23 16.69 -9.20
C LYS A 59 5.71 15.36 -9.72
N ILE A 60 4.91 14.62 -8.96
CA ILE A 60 4.54 13.25 -9.30
C ILE A 60 3.37 13.27 -10.29
N SER A 61 3.49 12.58 -11.43
CA SER A 61 2.36 12.53 -12.37
C SER A 61 1.17 11.76 -11.76
N LYS A 62 -0.06 12.20 -12.05
CA LYS A 62 -1.30 11.54 -11.57
C LYS A 62 -1.35 10.05 -11.92
N GLU A 63 -0.83 9.68 -13.07
CA GLU A 63 -0.82 8.28 -13.53
C GLU A 63 0.09 7.37 -12.70
N GLN A 64 1.07 7.93 -11.99
CA GLN A 64 2.05 7.21 -11.19
C GLN A 64 1.78 7.37 -9.69
N ALA A 65 1.04 8.39 -9.30
CA ALA A 65 0.70 8.65 -7.90
C ALA A 65 -0.53 7.83 -7.48
N ALA A 66 -0.47 7.23 -6.30
CA ALA A 66 -1.59 6.50 -5.71
C ALA A 66 -1.72 6.75 -4.21
N ILE A 67 -2.95 6.73 -3.71
CA ILE A 67 -3.23 6.59 -2.29
C ILE A 67 -3.65 5.14 -2.00
N LEU A 68 -3.23 4.61 -0.84
CA LEU A 68 -3.78 3.37 -0.30
C LEU A 68 -4.53 3.70 0.97
N ILE A 69 -5.82 3.39 0.98
CA ILE A 69 -6.76 3.87 2.00
C ILE A 69 -7.80 2.80 2.34
N ASP A 70 -8.34 2.88 3.56
CA ASP A 70 -9.48 2.12 4.04
C ASP A 70 -10.80 2.90 3.84
N GLU A 71 -11.91 2.21 3.78
CA GLU A 71 -13.23 2.82 3.66
C GLU A 71 -13.71 3.47 4.97
N GLU A 72 -13.41 2.87 6.13
CA GLU A 72 -13.97 3.29 7.41
C GLU A 72 -13.74 4.77 7.73
N TYR A 73 -12.52 5.26 7.49
CA TYR A 73 -12.14 6.65 7.74
C TYR A 73 -11.86 7.43 6.47
N GLY A 74 -11.92 6.78 5.32
CA GLY A 74 -11.49 7.33 4.04
C GLY A 74 -12.59 7.60 3.02
N ASP A 75 -13.87 7.32 3.31
CA ASP A 75 -14.98 7.39 2.34
C ASP A 75 -14.97 8.68 1.49
N LYS A 76 -14.94 9.85 2.14
CA LYS A 76 -14.89 11.14 1.44
C LYS A 76 -13.62 11.34 0.62
N ILE A 77 -12.48 10.87 1.15
CA ILE A 77 -11.19 10.97 0.48
C ILE A 77 -11.18 10.10 -0.78
N ILE A 78 -11.72 8.87 -0.70
CA ILE A 78 -11.84 7.97 -1.85
C ILE A 78 -12.66 8.62 -2.95
N CYS A 79 -13.83 9.18 -2.60
CA CYS A 79 -14.72 9.86 -3.56
C CYS A 79 -14.00 11.05 -4.22
N ASP A 80 -13.33 11.91 -3.45
CA ASP A 80 -12.57 13.05 -4.00
C ASP A 80 -11.43 12.57 -4.89
N ALA A 81 -10.64 11.58 -4.45
CA ALA A 81 -9.51 11.07 -5.20
C ALA A 81 -9.92 10.49 -6.57
N ILE A 82 -11.02 9.74 -6.61
CA ILE A 82 -11.57 9.20 -7.85
C ILE A 82 -12.05 10.33 -8.76
N SER A 83 -12.76 11.32 -8.22
CA SER A 83 -13.24 12.48 -8.99
C SER A 83 -12.09 13.29 -9.60
N GLN A 84 -10.93 13.30 -8.94
CA GLN A 84 -9.71 13.97 -9.40
C GLN A 84 -8.85 13.10 -10.34
N ASN A 85 -9.29 11.87 -10.66
CA ASN A 85 -8.55 10.88 -11.45
C ASN A 85 -7.18 10.50 -10.84
N TYR A 86 -7.09 10.40 -9.52
CA TYR A 86 -5.96 9.77 -8.85
C TYR A 86 -6.13 8.26 -8.79
N ASN A 87 -5.03 7.51 -8.78
CA ASN A 87 -5.11 6.08 -8.52
C ASN A 87 -5.47 5.84 -7.05
N VAL A 88 -6.54 5.10 -6.84
CA VAL A 88 -6.98 4.66 -5.51
C VAL A 88 -6.73 3.17 -5.36
N ILE A 89 -6.06 2.81 -4.28
CA ILE A 89 -5.88 1.43 -3.82
C ILE A 89 -6.78 1.24 -2.60
N LEU A 90 -7.81 0.41 -2.72
CA LEU A 90 -8.75 0.14 -1.64
C LEU A 90 -8.28 -1.05 -0.82
N ALA A 91 -8.10 -0.87 0.49
CA ALA A 91 -7.80 -1.95 1.42
C ALA A 91 -9.07 -2.74 1.74
N THR A 92 -9.02 -4.06 1.55
CA THR A 92 -10.17 -4.96 1.76
C THR A 92 -10.05 -5.85 3.00
N GLU A 93 -8.84 -5.97 3.54
CA GLU A 93 -8.60 -6.82 4.71
C GLU A 93 -9.09 -6.18 6.00
N LYS A 94 -9.52 -7.03 6.94
CA LYS A 94 -9.83 -6.65 8.32
C LYS A 94 -8.56 -6.27 9.08
N SER A 95 -8.60 -5.11 9.75
CA SER A 95 -7.43 -4.60 10.47
C SER A 95 -7.07 -5.47 11.67
N GLY A 96 -5.76 -5.72 11.85
CA GLY A 96 -5.23 -6.36 13.07
C GLY A 96 -5.37 -7.88 13.12
N GLN A 97 -5.89 -8.54 12.08
CA GLN A 97 -6.02 -10.00 12.05
C GLN A 97 -4.68 -10.69 11.78
N LYS A 98 -4.51 -11.90 12.33
CA LYS A 98 -3.36 -12.76 12.04
C LYS A 98 -3.49 -13.44 10.68
N GLU A 99 -4.68 -13.94 10.39
CA GLU A 99 -5.02 -14.56 9.12
C GLU A 99 -5.87 -13.61 8.27
N PHE A 100 -5.81 -13.76 6.96
CA PHE A 100 -6.60 -12.90 6.07
C PHE A 100 -8.10 -13.12 6.28
N SER A 101 -8.82 -12.05 6.47
CA SER A 101 -10.28 -11.99 6.40
C SER A 101 -10.70 -10.65 5.80
N PHE A 102 -11.84 -10.63 5.14
CA PHE A 102 -12.42 -9.40 4.62
C PHE A 102 -12.96 -8.52 5.76
N GLU A 103 -12.81 -7.21 5.61
CA GLU A 103 -13.43 -6.24 6.53
C GLU A 103 -14.95 -6.36 6.53
N TYR A 104 -15.54 -6.56 5.34
CA TYR A 104 -16.98 -6.65 5.15
C TYR A 104 -17.44 -8.05 4.79
N GLU A 105 -16.69 -9.08 5.14
CA GLU A 105 -17.01 -10.49 4.94
C GLU A 105 -17.59 -10.77 3.54
N ASP A 106 -18.79 -11.33 3.41
CA ASP A 106 -19.44 -11.63 2.12
C ASP A 106 -19.84 -10.36 1.34
N GLY A 107 -19.89 -9.21 2.01
CA GLY A 107 -20.20 -7.92 1.40
C GLY A 107 -19.02 -7.27 0.68
N PHE A 108 -17.82 -7.82 0.67
CA PHE A 108 -16.62 -7.17 0.13
C PHE A 108 -16.76 -6.71 -1.32
N LYS A 109 -17.50 -7.48 -2.15
CA LYS A 109 -17.75 -7.13 -3.56
C LYS A 109 -18.52 -5.82 -3.70
N GLN A 110 -19.59 -5.65 -2.91
CA GLN A 110 -20.41 -4.43 -2.93
C GLN A 110 -19.60 -3.19 -2.53
N HIS A 111 -18.68 -3.35 -1.56
CA HIS A 111 -17.80 -2.28 -1.11
C HIS A 111 -16.76 -1.90 -2.18
N ILE A 112 -16.22 -2.86 -2.92
CA ILE A 112 -15.35 -2.58 -4.08
C ILE A 112 -16.15 -1.87 -5.19
N GLU A 113 -17.33 -2.39 -5.55
CA GLU A 113 -18.20 -1.81 -6.59
C GLU A 113 -18.71 -0.39 -6.25
N LYS A 114 -18.86 -0.08 -4.98
CA LYS A 114 -19.24 1.28 -4.52
C LYS A 114 -18.26 2.33 -5.01
N TYR A 115 -16.95 2.04 -4.98
CA TYR A 115 -15.92 3.01 -5.31
C TYR A 115 -15.30 2.78 -6.69
N LYS A 116 -15.30 1.57 -7.20
CA LYS A 116 -14.60 1.19 -8.45
C LYS A 116 -13.14 1.67 -8.44
N PRO A 117 -12.32 1.26 -7.46
CA PRO A 117 -10.95 1.74 -7.32
C PRO A 117 -10.07 1.27 -8.48
N THR A 118 -8.94 1.94 -8.70
CA THR A 118 -7.93 1.48 -9.68
C THR A 118 -7.33 0.13 -9.28
N PHE A 119 -7.11 -0.05 -7.97
CA PHE A 119 -6.53 -1.27 -7.40
C PHE A 119 -7.32 -1.71 -6.17
N VAL A 120 -7.40 -3.02 -6.01
CA VAL A 120 -7.88 -3.68 -4.79
C VAL A 120 -6.68 -4.28 -4.08
N LYS A 121 -6.57 -4.10 -2.77
CA LYS A 121 -5.42 -4.58 -1.99
C LYS A 121 -5.88 -5.50 -0.86
N ALA A 122 -5.14 -6.59 -0.69
CA ALA A 122 -5.17 -7.41 0.51
C ALA A 122 -3.80 -7.43 1.20
N LEU A 123 -3.79 -7.56 2.53
CA LEU A 123 -2.59 -7.79 3.32
C LEU A 123 -2.65 -9.17 3.97
N VAL A 124 -1.55 -9.90 3.86
CA VAL A 124 -1.36 -11.19 4.54
C VAL A 124 -0.07 -11.20 5.34
N ARG A 125 -0.11 -11.89 6.48
CA ARG A 125 1.08 -12.30 7.21
C ARG A 125 1.39 -13.72 6.79
N TYR A 126 2.41 -13.87 5.96
CA TYR A 126 2.74 -15.18 5.39
C TYR A 126 3.09 -16.18 6.49
N LYS A 127 2.44 -17.30 6.41
CA LYS A 127 2.73 -18.50 7.17
C LYS A 127 2.45 -19.66 6.23
N SER A 128 3.40 -20.58 6.10
CA SER A 128 3.25 -21.76 5.25
C SER A 128 1.99 -22.56 5.62
N ASP A 129 1.38 -23.16 4.63
CA ASP A 129 0.19 -23.99 4.75
C ASP A 129 -1.07 -23.28 5.34
N SER A 130 -1.12 -21.94 5.24
CA SER A 130 -2.30 -21.18 5.64
C SER A 130 -3.45 -21.36 4.63
N ASP A 131 -4.70 -21.28 5.11
CA ASP A 131 -5.86 -21.28 4.22
C ASP A 131 -5.88 -20.01 3.37
N CYS A 132 -5.74 -20.18 2.05
CA CYS A 132 -5.73 -19.13 1.06
C CYS A 132 -7.05 -18.98 0.29
N SER A 133 -8.10 -19.69 0.67
CA SER A 133 -9.37 -19.74 -0.07
C SER A 133 -10.00 -18.35 -0.29
N LYS A 134 -10.02 -17.52 0.75
CA LYS A 134 -10.55 -16.13 0.66
C LYS A 134 -9.70 -15.24 -0.22
N LEU A 135 -8.36 -15.40 -0.19
CA LEU A 135 -7.47 -14.64 -1.07
C LEU A 135 -7.65 -15.04 -2.52
N LYS A 136 -7.82 -16.34 -2.79
CA LYS A 136 -8.13 -16.84 -4.12
C LYS A 136 -9.44 -16.26 -4.63
N THR A 137 -10.50 -16.27 -3.81
CA THR A 137 -11.78 -15.64 -4.14
C THR A 137 -11.62 -14.16 -4.50
N LEU A 138 -10.79 -13.40 -3.77
CA LEU A 138 -10.52 -12.00 -4.08
C LEU A 138 -9.78 -11.84 -5.40
N SER A 139 -8.72 -12.65 -5.61
CA SER A 139 -7.93 -12.64 -6.85
C SER A 139 -8.79 -12.91 -8.08
N GLU A 140 -9.60 -13.96 -8.04
CA GLU A 140 -10.54 -14.32 -9.11
C GLU A 140 -11.54 -13.19 -9.36
N TYR A 141 -12.18 -12.67 -8.31
CA TYR A 141 -13.13 -11.56 -8.44
C TYR A 141 -12.50 -10.31 -9.06
N CYS A 142 -11.28 -9.92 -8.66
CA CYS A 142 -10.60 -8.76 -9.24
C CYS A 142 -10.40 -8.94 -10.74
N HIS A 143 -9.92 -10.09 -11.18
CA HIS A 143 -9.68 -10.34 -12.62
C HIS A 143 -10.97 -10.43 -13.42
N GLU A 144 -12.01 -11.10 -12.91
CA GLU A 144 -13.30 -11.20 -13.57
C GLU A 144 -13.99 -9.84 -13.71
N SER A 145 -13.79 -8.94 -12.73
CA SER A 145 -14.40 -7.61 -12.70
C SER A 145 -13.51 -6.51 -13.30
N GLY A 146 -12.28 -6.83 -13.78
CA GLY A 146 -11.36 -5.88 -14.40
C GLY A 146 -10.60 -4.99 -13.42
N TYR A 147 -10.55 -5.33 -12.13
CA TYR A 147 -9.75 -4.63 -11.13
C TYR A 147 -8.32 -5.14 -11.10
N LYS A 148 -7.35 -4.25 -10.87
CA LYS A 148 -5.96 -4.64 -10.59
C LYS A 148 -5.81 -5.05 -9.12
N PHE A 149 -5.14 -6.18 -8.88
CA PHE A 149 -4.96 -6.74 -7.54
C PHE A 149 -3.54 -6.53 -7.01
N ILE A 150 -3.44 -5.98 -5.80
CA ILE A 150 -2.17 -5.82 -5.05
C ILE A 150 -2.20 -6.75 -3.84
N LEU A 151 -1.24 -7.66 -3.74
CA LEU A 151 -1.08 -8.48 -2.55
C LEU A 151 0.12 -8.01 -1.74
N GLU A 152 -0.16 -7.48 -0.55
CA GLU A 152 0.85 -7.13 0.44
C GLU A 152 1.18 -8.35 1.29
N VAL A 153 2.44 -8.76 1.25
CA VAL A 153 2.93 -9.91 2.00
C VAL A 153 3.93 -9.45 3.04
N LEU A 154 3.65 -9.76 4.30
CA LEU A 154 4.59 -9.56 5.42
C LEU A 154 5.13 -10.91 5.84
N THR A 155 6.44 -11.03 5.87
CA THR A 155 7.15 -12.24 6.29
C THR A 155 7.69 -12.10 7.72
N GLU A 156 8.03 -13.22 8.36
CA GLU A 156 8.50 -13.22 9.75
C GLU A 156 9.91 -12.62 9.86
N ASN A 157 10.88 -13.16 9.09
CA ASN A 157 12.26 -12.74 9.16
C ASN A 157 12.65 -11.67 8.13
N LYS A 158 11.72 -11.21 7.30
CA LYS A 158 11.92 -10.14 6.30
C LYS A 158 13.07 -10.45 5.32
N THR A 159 13.16 -11.72 4.88
CA THR A 159 14.21 -12.16 3.96
C THR A 159 13.69 -12.35 2.54
N GLY A 160 14.58 -12.18 1.53
CA GLY A 160 14.25 -12.46 0.14
C GLY A 160 13.79 -13.90 -0.09
N ASN A 161 14.38 -14.86 0.61
CA ASN A 161 14.00 -16.28 0.50
C ASN A 161 12.56 -16.52 1.00
N GLU A 162 12.15 -15.89 2.10
CA GLU A 162 10.77 -16.00 2.58
C GLU A 162 9.79 -15.33 1.62
N ALA A 163 10.14 -14.18 1.06
CA ALA A 163 9.32 -13.51 0.05
C ALA A 163 9.14 -14.41 -1.19
N ILE A 164 10.21 -15.05 -1.68
CA ILE A 164 10.18 -15.99 -2.81
C ILE A 164 9.29 -17.20 -2.48
N ALA A 165 9.45 -17.77 -1.28
CA ALA A 165 8.64 -18.92 -0.84
C ALA A 165 7.15 -18.55 -0.81
N ALA A 166 6.80 -17.39 -0.23
CA ALA A 166 5.44 -16.89 -0.16
C ALA A 166 4.84 -16.67 -1.56
N ILE A 167 5.55 -16.00 -2.46
CA ILE A 167 5.11 -15.78 -3.85
C ILE A 167 4.82 -17.13 -4.53
N LYS A 168 5.74 -18.08 -4.43
CA LYS A 168 5.60 -19.41 -5.03
C LYS A 168 4.39 -20.17 -4.49
N GLU A 169 4.15 -20.12 -3.19
CA GLU A 169 3.02 -20.80 -2.55
C GLU A 169 1.69 -20.18 -2.99
N PHE A 170 1.58 -18.84 -2.99
CA PHE A 170 0.36 -18.15 -3.47
C PHE A 170 0.10 -18.40 -4.95
N GLN A 171 1.14 -18.38 -5.80
CA GLN A 171 1.02 -18.72 -7.22
C GLN A 171 0.54 -20.18 -7.41
N ASN A 172 1.05 -21.12 -6.64
CA ASN A 172 0.61 -22.52 -6.68
C ASN A 172 -0.85 -22.69 -6.22
N ALA A 173 -1.32 -21.82 -5.31
CA ALA A 173 -2.72 -21.78 -4.87
C ALA A 173 -3.64 -21.09 -5.90
N GLY A 174 -3.10 -20.54 -7.01
CA GLY A 174 -3.86 -19.82 -8.03
C GLY A 174 -4.22 -18.39 -7.65
N ILE A 175 -3.43 -17.77 -6.76
CA ILE A 175 -3.57 -16.35 -6.40
C ILE A 175 -2.64 -15.55 -7.28
N GLU A 176 -3.20 -14.65 -8.07
CA GLU A 176 -2.53 -13.95 -9.17
C GLU A 176 -2.58 -12.42 -8.99
N PRO A 177 -1.74 -11.82 -8.14
CA PRO A 177 -1.70 -10.36 -8.04
C PRO A 177 -1.01 -9.75 -9.26
N ASP A 178 -1.49 -8.58 -9.66
CA ASP A 178 -0.81 -7.74 -10.66
C ASP A 178 0.47 -7.12 -10.10
N ILE A 179 0.46 -6.84 -8.79
CA ILE A 179 1.58 -6.25 -8.08
C ILE A 179 1.75 -6.93 -6.72
N TRP A 180 2.97 -7.36 -6.44
CA TRP A 180 3.41 -7.78 -5.12
C TRP A 180 3.91 -6.57 -4.34
N LYS A 181 3.35 -6.29 -3.16
CA LYS A 181 3.81 -5.27 -2.23
C LYS A 181 4.59 -5.97 -1.12
N LEU A 182 5.92 -5.80 -1.13
CA LEU A 182 6.85 -6.59 -0.32
C LEU A 182 7.77 -5.72 0.53
N GLU A 183 8.30 -6.30 1.60
CA GLU A 183 9.32 -5.66 2.41
C GLU A 183 10.60 -5.38 1.62
N GLY A 184 11.32 -4.33 2.00
CA GLY A 184 12.54 -3.93 1.30
C GLY A 184 13.72 -4.88 1.57
N MET A 185 14.62 -4.97 0.60
CA MET A 185 15.82 -5.81 0.63
C MET A 185 17.09 -4.97 0.62
N GLN A 186 18.16 -5.52 1.16
CA GLN A 186 19.46 -4.82 1.25
C GLN A 186 20.28 -4.93 -0.04
N LYS A 187 20.04 -5.94 -0.87
CA LYS A 187 20.86 -6.26 -2.05
C LYS A 187 20.02 -6.32 -3.31
N GLU A 188 20.58 -5.85 -4.42
CA GLU A 188 19.92 -5.91 -5.75
C GLU A 188 19.60 -7.35 -6.16
N LYS A 189 20.47 -8.31 -5.83
CA LYS A 189 20.29 -9.72 -6.15
C LYS A 189 19.00 -10.28 -5.52
N GLU A 190 18.67 -9.90 -4.29
CA GLU A 190 17.45 -10.34 -3.61
C GLU A 190 16.21 -9.84 -4.36
N TYR A 191 16.18 -8.57 -4.79
CA TYR A 191 15.09 -8.05 -5.62
C TYR A 191 15.01 -8.74 -6.98
N GLN A 192 16.16 -9.04 -7.62
CA GLN A 192 16.19 -9.76 -8.90
C GLN A 192 15.55 -11.14 -8.77
N ASP A 193 15.89 -11.88 -7.71
CA ASP A 193 15.36 -13.22 -7.46
C ASP A 193 13.85 -13.19 -7.12
N ILE A 194 13.42 -12.20 -6.35
CA ILE A 194 12.01 -11.95 -6.05
C ILE A 194 11.23 -11.64 -7.34
N VAL A 195 11.73 -10.74 -8.18
CA VAL A 195 11.09 -10.37 -9.45
C VAL A 195 11.04 -11.58 -10.40
N LEU A 196 12.12 -12.37 -10.46
CA LEU A 196 12.18 -13.60 -11.26
C LEU A 196 11.07 -14.58 -10.84
N GLN A 197 10.87 -14.79 -9.54
CA GLN A 197 9.78 -15.64 -9.05
C GLN A 197 8.41 -15.02 -9.34
N ALA A 198 8.24 -13.72 -9.07
CA ALA A 198 6.98 -13.02 -9.33
C ALA A 198 6.54 -13.11 -10.80
N GLN A 199 7.50 -13.12 -11.72
CA GLN A 199 7.31 -13.17 -13.18
C GLN A 199 7.37 -14.57 -13.76
N ASN A 200 7.47 -15.61 -12.95
CA ASN A 200 7.57 -16.99 -13.43
C ASN A 200 6.32 -17.41 -14.24
N GLY A 201 6.54 -18.19 -15.29
CA GLY A 201 5.47 -18.66 -16.19
C GLY A 201 4.90 -17.55 -17.07
N SER A 202 3.59 -17.38 -17.09
CA SER A 202 2.88 -16.38 -17.91
C SER A 202 2.75 -14.99 -17.27
N ARG A 203 3.56 -14.68 -16.24
CA ARG A 203 3.42 -13.49 -15.37
C ARG A 203 4.41 -12.37 -15.69
N GLN A 204 4.91 -12.24 -16.93
CA GLN A 204 6.00 -11.31 -17.30
C GLN A 204 5.72 -9.85 -16.95
N ASN A 205 4.44 -9.46 -16.87
CA ASN A 205 4.04 -8.10 -16.55
C ASN A 205 3.76 -7.86 -15.05
N VAL A 206 3.82 -8.91 -14.22
CA VAL A 206 3.68 -8.77 -12.77
C VAL A 206 4.86 -7.98 -12.21
N LYS A 207 4.59 -7.12 -11.23
CA LYS A 207 5.57 -6.15 -10.71
C LYS A 207 5.68 -6.23 -9.19
N VAL A 208 6.70 -5.54 -8.67
CA VAL A 208 6.97 -5.42 -7.24
C VAL A 208 6.97 -3.96 -6.84
N VAL A 209 6.35 -3.66 -5.69
CA VAL A 209 6.37 -2.36 -5.00
C VAL A 209 6.94 -2.57 -3.60
N ILE A 210 7.86 -1.70 -3.19
CA ILE A 210 8.58 -1.80 -1.91
C ILE A 210 7.74 -1.16 -0.80
N LEU A 211 7.45 -1.88 0.28
CA LEU A 211 6.81 -1.32 1.46
C LEU A 211 7.83 -0.87 2.51
N GLY A 212 7.46 0.15 3.31
CA GLY A 212 8.36 0.72 4.33
C GLY A 212 8.25 0.08 5.72
N ARG A 213 7.16 -0.65 6.01
CA ARG A 213 6.83 -1.31 7.31
C ARG A 213 6.92 -0.42 8.56
N GLY A 214 7.18 0.90 8.39
CA GLY A 214 7.42 1.82 9.50
C GLY A 214 8.84 1.72 10.08
N GLU A 215 9.77 1.21 9.30
CA GLU A 215 11.20 1.20 9.61
C GLU A 215 11.78 2.63 9.58
N GLU A 216 13.00 2.76 10.12
CA GLU A 216 13.73 4.02 10.12
C GLU A 216 13.94 4.54 8.69
N GLN A 217 13.91 5.85 8.54
CA GLN A 217 14.00 6.52 7.25
C GLN A 217 15.21 6.05 6.42
N LYS A 218 16.40 5.98 7.03
CA LYS A 218 17.64 5.56 6.34
C LYS A 218 17.56 4.13 5.79
N THR A 219 16.91 3.24 6.52
CA THR A 219 16.68 1.85 6.09
C THR A 219 15.79 1.81 4.86
N VAL A 220 14.66 2.55 4.90
CA VAL A 220 13.72 2.62 3.79
C VAL A 220 14.35 3.29 2.56
N GLU A 221 15.12 4.36 2.76
CA GLU A 221 15.88 5.01 1.68
C GLU A 221 16.82 4.04 0.97
N ASN A 222 17.56 3.21 1.74
CA ASN A 222 18.45 2.22 1.15
C ASN A 222 17.67 1.17 0.35
N TRP A 223 16.57 0.65 0.89
CA TRP A 223 15.72 -0.32 0.20
C TRP A 223 15.21 0.22 -1.14
N ILE A 224 14.73 1.45 -1.15
CA ILE A 224 14.22 2.10 -2.36
C ILE A 224 15.35 2.34 -3.36
N ARG A 225 16.51 2.81 -2.93
CA ARG A 225 17.68 3.05 -3.79
C ARG A 225 18.18 1.76 -4.45
N VAL A 226 18.23 0.67 -3.70
CA VAL A 226 18.64 -0.65 -4.20
C VAL A 226 17.59 -1.21 -5.16
N GLY A 227 16.32 -1.20 -4.76
CA GLY A 227 15.23 -1.74 -5.58
C GLY A 227 14.98 -0.95 -6.86
N ALA A 228 15.17 0.37 -6.87
CA ALA A 228 14.99 1.22 -8.06
C ALA A 228 15.89 0.83 -9.24
N LYS A 229 16.99 0.13 -8.99
CA LYS A 229 17.91 -0.36 -10.03
C LYS A 229 17.44 -1.65 -10.70
N VAL A 230 16.46 -2.33 -10.10
CA VAL A 230 16.00 -3.65 -10.56
C VAL A 230 14.78 -3.51 -11.46
N LYS A 231 14.90 -3.97 -12.71
CA LYS A 231 13.77 -4.02 -13.65
C LYS A 231 12.70 -4.96 -13.08
N GLY A 232 11.47 -4.44 -12.95
CA GLY A 232 10.34 -5.19 -12.35
C GLY A 232 9.94 -4.65 -10.97
N VAL A 233 10.83 -3.92 -10.29
CA VAL A 233 10.46 -3.05 -9.17
C VAL A 233 10.01 -1.71 -9.75
N ILE A 234 8.75 -1.31 -9.49
CA ILE A 234 8.12 -0.18 -10.16
C ILE A 234 7.84 1.02 -9.25
N GLY A 235 8.15 0.92 -7.98
CA GLY A 235 7.89 2.00 -7.04
C GLY A 235 7.90 1.56 -5.59
N PHE A 236 7.25 2.37 -4.76
CA PHE A 236 7.21 2.16 -3.32
C PHE A 236 5.84 2.51 -2.72
N ALA A 237 5.58 1.95 -1.53
CA ALA A 237 4.43 2.25 -0.69
C ALA A 237 4.91 2.54 0.74
N VAL A 238 5.26 3.79 1.02
CA VAL A 238 5.84 4.22 2.30
C VAL A 238 4.89 5.21 2.97
N GLY A 239 4.34 4.83 4.10
CA GLY A 239 3.34 5.61 4.84
C GLY A 239 3.88 6.17 6.15
N ARG A 240 3.96 5.36 7.20
CA ARG A 240 4.33 5.82 8.55
C ARG A 240 5.63 6.63 8.60
N THR A 241 6.65 6.20 7.91
CA THR A 241 7.93 6.93 7.80
C THR A 241 7.76 8.33 7.17
N VAL A 242 6.71 8.54 6.35
CA VAL A 242 6.42 9.83 5.71
C VAL A 242 5.64 10.77 6.64
N PHE A 243 4.60 10.27 7.32
CA PHE A 243 3.61 11.14 7.97
C PHE A 243 3.54 11.02 9.51
N TRP A 244 4.15 10.00 10.10
CA TRP A 244 3.92 9.69 11.52
C TRP A 244 4.40 10.79 12.45
N GLU A 245 5.65 11.23 12.31
CA GLU A 245 6.22 12.27 13.15
C GLU A 245 5.53 13.63 12.96
N PRO A 246 5.31 14.13 11.72
CA PRO A 246 4.56 15.38 11.52
C PRO A 246 3.14 15.36 12.11
N LEU A 247 2.46 14.20 12.08
CA LEU A 247 1.15 14.07 12.72
C LEU A 247 1.22 14.13 14.25
N ILE A 248 2.25 13.54 14.85
CA ILE A 248 2.48 13.64 16.29
C ILE A 248 2.77 15.09 16.70
N GLU A 249 3.62 15.78 15.95
CA GLU A 249 3.96 17.18 16.21
C GLU A 249 2.72 18.09 16.08
N TYR A 250 1.91 17.88 15.04
CA TYR A 250 0.65 18.60 14.84
C TYR A 250 -0.35 18.31 15.97
N LYS A 251 -0.56 17.02 16.29
CA LYS A 251 -1.44 16.61 17.41
C LYS A 251 -1.05 17.28 18.73
N ASN A 252 0.24 17.41 18.99
CA ASN A 252 0.77 18.00 20.22
C ASN A 252 0.85 19.54 20.19
N GLY A 253 0.35 20.18 19.12
CA GLY A 253 0.36 21.63 18.98
C GLY A 253 1.75 22.24 18.78
N LYS A 254 2.74 21.43 18.40
CA LYS A 254 4.11 21.90 18.12
C LYS A 254 4.26 22.55 16.76
N ILE A 255 3.43 22.16 15.80
CA ILE A 255 3.38 22.74 14.45
C ILE A 255 1.94 22.95 14.02
N GLU A 256 1.72 23.92 13.15
CA GLU A 256 0.44 24.19 12.52
C GLU A 256 0.11 23.19 11.41
N LYS A 257 -1.17 23.11 11.03
CA LYS A 257 -1.69 22.19 10.00
C LYS A 257 -0.94 22.30 8.68
N GLU A 258 -0.75 23.52 8.20
CA GLU A 258 -0.07 23.82 6.94
C GLU A 258 1.38 23.34 6.95
N LYS A 259 2.05 23.48 8.09
CA LYS A 259 3.42 22.99 8.28
C LYS A 259 3.50 21.46 8.26
N ALA A 260 2.54 20.78 8.89
CA ALA A 260 2.45 19.32 8.86
C ALA A 260 2.25 18.81 7.42
N ILE A 261 1.32 19.43 6.67
CA ILE A 261 1.09 19.12 5.25
C ILE A 261 2.37 19.30 4.43
N GLU A 262 3.11 20.38 4.66
CA GLU A 262 4.34 20.67 3.94
C GLU A 262 5.43 19.63 4.22
N ILE A 263 5.61 19.26 5.48
CA ILE A 263 6.60 18.25 5.88
C ILE A 263 6.25 16.89 5.27
N ILE A 264 4.99 16.45 5.36
CA ILE A 264 4.53 15.17 4.79
C ILE A 264 4.73 15.15 3.26
N CYS A 265 4.38 16.25 2.58
CA CYS A 265 4.59 16.40 1.15
C CYS A 265 6.08 16.25 0.79
N ASN A 266 6.96 16.95 1.50
CA ASN A 266 8.39 16.90 1.25
C ASN A 266 9.00 15.52 1.55
N ASN A 267 8.54 14.84 2.61
CA ASN A 267 8.96 13.48 2.92
C ASN A 267 8.54 12.48 1.83
N PHE A 268 7.33 12.62 1.28
CA PHE A 268 6.88 11.77 0.18
C PHE A 268 7.67 12.03 -1.11
N LEU A 269 7.91 13.30 -1.44
CA LEU A 269 8.74 13.71 -2.57
C LEU A 269 10.19 13.25 -2.41
N HIS A 270 10.72 13.20 -1.19
CA HIS A 270 12.06 12.68 -0.91
C HIS A 270 12.22 11.22 -1.38
N PHE A 271 11.29 10.34 -1.02
CA PHE A 271 11.31 8.95 -1.49
C PHE A 271 11.10 8.83 -3.01
N TYR A 272 10.25 9.68 -3.57
CA TYR A 272 10.09 9.79 -5.02
C TYR A 272 11.41 10.14 -5.72
N HIS A 273 12.14 11.10 -5.21
CA HIS A 273 13.44 11.49 -5.76
C HIS A 273 14.48 10.38 -5.64
N ILE A 274 14.52 9.65 -4.52
CA ILE A 274 15.43 8.51 -4.36
C ILE A 274 15.13 7.43 -5.41
N PHE A 275 13.86 7.10 -5.63
CA PHE A 275 13.48 6.08 -6.61
C PHE A 275 13.77 6.52 -8.05
N THR A 276 13.55 7.79 -8.37
CA THR A 276 13.68 8.31 -9.74
C THR A 276 15.09 8.82 -10.08
N ALA A 277 15.95 9.04 -9.10
CA ALA A 277 17.36 9.30 -9.30
C ALA A 277 18.04 8.02 -9.81
N LYS A 278 17.87 7.75 -11.11
CA LYS A 278 18.64 6.67 -11.77
C LYS A 278 20.11 7.07 -11.76
N ASN A 279 20.87 6.44 -10.91
CA ASN A 279 22.35 6.43 -11.00
C ASN A 279 22.79 5.40 -12.02
#